data_d90c40d8fd3960e8c722f41b0cd1c27a
#
_entry.id   d90c40d8fd3960e8c722f41b0cd1c27a
#
_cell.length_a   1.000
_cell.length_b   1.000
_cell.length_c   1.000
_cell.angle_alpha   90.00
_cell.angle_beta   90.00
_cell.angle_gamma   90.00
#
_symmetry.space_group_name_H-M   'P 1'
#
loop_
_entity.id
_entity.type
_entity.pdbx_description
1 polymer ?
#
loop_
_entity_poly.entity_id
_entity_poly.type
_entity_poly.pdbx_seq_one_letter_code
_entity_poly.pdbx_strand_id
1 'polypeptide(L)'
;EAYDRGVRFIDCSDSYWTHGLIRHALEGLPRESLFIQTKTDARDAALVRSDIDRFLIELGVEYIDSVLMHCMTAPSFVDDLRPAIDVLLEAKASGMVRAIGASYHSVDAPAAAASCADLDIHMIRVNPFSVNTDGPPDRVAEVARELADAGKGVIGMKVYGESGFGSPEERRE
;
A
#
# COMPACT_ATOMS: atom_id res chain seq x y z
N GLU A 1 16.34 16.17 -4.40
CA GLU A 1 16.39 16.64 -2.99
C GLU A 1 15.92 15.57 -1.99
N ALA A 2 14.69 15.01 -2.06
CA ALA A 2 14.25 13.93 -1.14
C ALA A 2 15.14 12.68 -1.24
N TYR A 3 15.47 12.29 -2.46
CA TYR A 3 16.39 11.19 -2.73
C TYR A 3 17.78 11.41 -2.12
N ASP A 4 18.33 12.62 -2.23
CA ASP A 4 19.64 12.98 -1.67
C ASP A 4 19.64 12.94 -0.14
N ARG A 5 18.46 13.08 0.46
CA ARG A 5 18.24 12.97 1.92
C ARG A 5 17.93 11.53 2.37
N GLY A 6 18.03 10.54 1.47
CA GLY A 6 17.86 9.14 1.82
C GLY A 6 16.45 8.57 1.62
N VAL A 7 15.48 9.34 1.10
CA VAL A 7 14.15 8.80 0.78
C VAL A 7 14.26 7.84 -0.39
N ARG A 8 13.76 6.62 -0.20
CA ARG A 8 13.80 5.53 -1.20
C ARG A 8 12.44 4.89 -1.45
N PHE A 9 11.49 5.07 -0.54
CA PHE A 9 10.14 4.55 -0.63
C PHE A 9 9.21 5.61 -1.22
N ILE A 10 8.56 5.27 -2.32
CA ILE A 10 7.60 6.12 -3.03
C ILE A 10 6.23 5.44 -2.96
N ASP A 11 5.27 6.07 -2.31
CA ASP A 11 3.89 5.61 -2.24
C ASP A 11 3.00 6.45 -3.15
N CYS A 12 2.28 5.79 -4.04
CA CYS A 12 1.29 6.41 -4.91
C CYS A 12 0.01 5.55 -5.02
N SER A 13 -0.89 5.96 -5.86
CA SER A 13 -2.13 5.26 -6.17
C SER A 13 -2.68 5.74 -7.50
N ASP A 14 -3.47 4.93 -8.17
CA ASP A 14 -4.20 5.31 -9.37
C ASP A 14 -5.02 6.59 -9.15
N SER A 15 -5.81 6.61 -8.09
CA SER A 15 -6.68 7.75 -7.74
C SER A 15 -5.94 9.04 -7.36
N TYR A 16 -4.62 9.00 -7.17
CA TYR A 16 -3.83 10.21 -6.88
C TYR A 16 -3.40 10.98 -8.14
N TRP A 17 -3.50 10.36 -9.32
CA TRP A 17 -3.13 10.96 -10.62
C TRP A 17 -1.67 11.44 -10.66
N THR A 18 -0.77 10.77 -9.95
CA THR A 18 0.61 11.22 -9.74
C THR A 18 1.66 10.38 -10.47
N HIS A 19 1.31 9.27 -11.15
CA HIS A 19 2.27 8.38 -11.81
C HIS A 19 3.20 9.13 -12.77
N GLY A 20 2.66 9.97 -13.64
CA GLY A 20 3.46 10.77 -14.58
C GLY A 20 4.39 11.78 -13.90
N LEU A 21 3.96 12.38 -12.77
CA LEU A 21 4.81 13.28 -11.98
C LEU A 21 5.93 12.50 -11.30
N ILE A 22 5.63 11.31 -10.77
CA ILE A 22 6.63 10.42 -10.17
C ILE A 22 7.65 10.00 -11.22
N ARG A 23 7.21 9.54 -12.40
CA ARG A 23 8.10 9.21 -13.51
C ARG A 23 9.09 10.33 -13.79
N HIS A 24 8.61 11.55 -13.94
CA HIS A 24 9.47 12.71 -14.18
C HIS A 24 10.43 12.99 -13.01
N ALA A 25 9.95 12.89 -11.76
CA ALA A 25 10.78 13.11 -10.57
C ALA A 25 11.87 12.05 -10.38
N LEU A 26 11.71 10.87 -10.96
CA LEU A 26 12.65 9.75 -10.86
C LEU A 26 13.63 9.65 -12.04
N GLU A 27 13.51 10.51 -13.06
CA GLU A 27 14.43 10.53 -14.19
C GLU A 27 15.89 10.64 -13.76
N GLY A 28 16.72 9.73 -14.25
CA GLY A 28 18.15 9.68 -13.93
C GLY A 28 18.51 9.07 -12.57
N LEU A 29 17.54 8.65 -11.77
CA LEU A 29 17.80 7.92 -10.53
C LEU A 29 17.91 6.41 -10.79
N PRO A 30 18.81 5.67 -10.10
CA PRO A 30 18.91 4.22 -10.25
C PRO A 30 17.61 3.53 -9.78
N ARG A 31 16.91 2.85 -10.69
CA ARG A 31 15.61 2.20 -10.41
C ARG A 31 15.68 1.19 -9.25
N GLU A 32 16.74 0.43 -9.20
CA GLU A 32 16.99 -0.59 -8.18
C GLU A 32 17.23 -0.02 -6.78
N SER A 33 17.51 1.26 -6.67
CA SER A 33 17.66 1.96 -5.38
C SER A 33 16.34 2.44 -4.80
N LEU A 34 15.25 2.29 -5.53
CA LEU A 34 13.93 2.79 -5.18
C LEU A 34 12.96 1.65 -4.90
N PHE A 35 12.07 1.84 -3.95
CA PHE A 35 10.88 1.02 -3.73
C PHE A 35 9.66 1.84 -4.17
N ILE A 36 9.02 1.43 -5.26
CA ILE A 36 7.83 2.09 -5.79
C ILE A 36 6.61 1.24 -5.47
N GLN A 37 5.68 1.81 -4.72
CA GLN A 37 4.40 1.23 -4.39
C GLN A 37 3.28 2.00 -5.07
N THR A 38 2.32 1.30 -5.66
CA THR A 38 1.06 1.88 -6.12
C THR A 38 -0.13 1.05 -5.69
N LYS A 39 -1.34 1.55 -5.95
CA LYS A 39 -2.59 0.93 -5.53
C LYS A 39 -3.60 0.98 -6.67
N THR A 40 -4.35 -0.12 -6.86
CA THR A 40 -5.47 -0.18 -7.79
C THR A 40 -6.80 -0.02 -7.07
N ASP A 41 -7.67 0.82 -7.60
CA ASP A 41 -9.05 0.95 -7.16
C ASP A 41 -9.99 -0.06 -7.85
N ALA A 42 -9.48 -0.79 -8.86
CA ALA A 42 -10.24 -1.82 -9.55
C ALA A 42 -10.56 -3.01 -8.65
N ARG A 43 -11.73 -3.63 -8.89
CA ARG A 43 -12.21 -4.82 -8.19
C ARG A 43 -12.47 -5.98 -9.14
N ASP A 44 -12.48 -5.69 -10.43
CA ASP A 44 -12.65 -6.68 -11.51
C ASP A 44 -11.28 -7.12 -12.03
N ALA A 45 -11.13 -8.42 -12.31
CA ALA A 45 -9.89 -9.02 -12.75
C ALA A 45 -9.33 -8.40 -14.05
N ALA A 46 -10.19 -8.10 -15.02
CA ALA A 46 -9.77 -7.53 -16.29
C ALA A 46 -9.29 -6.07 -16.12
N LEU A 47 -9.95 -5.32 -15.24
CA LEU A 47 -9.54 -3.96 -14.91
C LEU A 47 -8.24 -3.94 -14.13
N VAL A 48 -8.03 -4.83 -13.15
CA VAL A 48 -6.74 -4.95 -12.43
C VAL A 48 -5.59 -5.26 -13.39
N ARG A 49 -5.81 -6.16 -14.35
CA ARG A 49 -4.79 -6.47 -15.38
C ARG A 49 -4.44 -5.22 -16.21
N SER A 50 -5.47 -4.51 -16.67
CA SER A 50 -5.29 -3.26 -17.42
C SER A 50 -4.58 -2.19 -16.60
N ASP A 51 -4.87 -2.10 -15.30
CA ASP A 51 -4.21 -1.16 -14.40
C ASP A 51 -2.72 -1.46 -14.26
N ILE A 52 -2.33 -2.72 -14.08
CA ILE A 52 -0.91 -3.11 -13.96
C ILE A 52 -0.13 -2.70 -15.22
N ASP A 53 -0.65 -3.02 -16.40
CA ASP A 53 -0.03 -2.67 -17.68
C ASP A 53 0.11 -1.15 -17.82
N ARG A 54 -0.94 -0.41 -17.48
CA ARG A 54 -0.97 1.05 -17.51
C ARG A 54 -0.01 1.67 -16.50
N PHE A 55 0.05 1.17 -15.27
CA PHE A 55 0.94 1.68 -14.22
C PHE A 55 2.42 1.56 -14.60
N LEU A 56 2.82 0.44 -15.20
CA LEU A 56 4.18 0.25 -15.72
C LEU A 56 4.54 1.32 -16.76
N ILE A 57 3.61 1.59 -17.69
CA ILE A 57 3.78 2.61 -18.74
C ILE A 57 3.82 4.02 -18.14
N GLU A 58 2.88 4.36 -17.26
CA GLU A 58 2.76 5.68 -16.65
C GLU A 58 3.97 6.01 -15.77
N LEU A 59 4.43 5.05 -14.96
CA LEU A 59 5.62 5.19 -14.12
C LEU A 59 6.92 5.10 -14.92
N GLY A 60 6.89 4.52 -16.14
CA GLY A 60 8.07 4.34 -16.98
C GLY A 60 9.05 3.33 -16.41
N VAL A 61 8.56 2.22 -15.85
CA VAL A 61 9.36 1.19 -15.20
C VAL A 61 9.05 -0.20 -15.76
N GLU A 62 10.01 -1.12 -15.67
CA GLU A 62 9.82 -2.51 -16.10
C GLU A 62 9.14 -3.37 -15.04
N TYR A 63 9.21 -2.96 -13.78
CA TYR A 63 8.55 -3.62 -12.64
C TYR A 63 8.14 -2.61 -11.57
N ILE A 64 7.14 -2.97 -10.77
CA ILE A 64 6.68 -2.22 -9.60
C ILE A 64 7.02 -3.04 -8.35
N ASP A 65 7.55 -2.41 -7.30
CA ASP A 65 7.95 -3.15 -6.09
C ASP A 65 6.74 -3.65 -5.31
N SER A 66 5.66 -2.89 -5.24
CA SER A 66 4.39 -3.41 -4.70
C SER A 66 3.15 -2.79 -5.33
N VAL A 67 2.14 -3.63 -5.54
CA VAL A 67 0.79 -3.19 -5.93
C VAL A 67 -0.22 -3.64 -4.87
N LEU A 68 -0.98 -2.69 -4.34
CA LEU A 68 -1.97 -2.94 -3.31
C LEU A 68 -3.40 -2.82 -3.85
N MET A 69 -4.31 -3.67 -3.36
CA MET A 69 -5.75 -3.42 -3.43
C MET A 69 -6.07 -2.22 -2.55
N HIS A 70 -6.65 -1.16 -3.12
CA HIS A 70 -6.83 0.11 -2.42
C HIS A 70 -8.09 0.11 -1.54
N CYS A 71 -7.99 0.61 -0.30
CA CYS A 71 -9.12 0.91 0.60
C CYS A 71 -10.01 -0.31 0.94
N MET A 72 -9.43 -1.42 1.36
CA MET A 72 -10.20 -2.57 1.81
C MET A 72 -10.88 -2.30 3.15
N THR A 73 -12.17 -2.62 3.23
CA THR A 73 -13.00 -2.38 4.42
C THR A 73 -13.68 -3.65 4.94
N ALA A 74 -13.99 -4.60 4.06
CA ALA A 74 -14.68 -5.83 4.42
C ALA A 74 -13.67 -6.91 4.83
N PRO A 75 -13.89 -7.63 5.95
CA PRO A 75 -13.06 -8.79 6.33
C PRO A 75 -13.03 -9.91 5.28
N SER A 76 -14.09 -10.02 4.49
CA SER A 76 -14.25 -11.03 3.42
C SER A 76 -13.56 -10.66 2.10
N PHE A 77 -12.88 -9.48 2.01
CA PHE A 77 -12.39 -8.97 0.73
C PHE A 77 -11.46 -9.93 -0.02
N VAL A 78 -10.73 -10.80 0.68
CA VAL A 78 -9.82 -11.76 0.05
C VAL A 78 -10.61 -12.78 -0.78
N ASP A 79 -11.74 -13.27 -0.24
CA ASP A 79 -12.60 -14.21 -0.93
C ASP A 79 -13.45 -13.50 -2.00
N ASP A 80 -14.03 -12.34 -1.65
CA ASP A 80 -14.90 -11.56 -2.53
C ASP A 80 -14.16 -11.07 -3.78
N LEU A 81 -12.87 -10.76 -3.66
CA LEU A 81 -12.04 -10.23 -4.74
C LEU A 81 -11.00 -11.25 -5.23
N ARG A 82 -11.21 -12.53 -4.96
CA ARG A 82 -10.28 -13.59 -5.35
C ARG A 82 -9.83 -13.50 -6.82
N PRO A 83 -10.72 -13.31 -7.82
CA PRO A 83 -10.28 -13.19 -9.22
C PRO A 83 -9.36 -12.00 -9.48
N ALA A 84 -9.55 -10.87 -8.79
CA ALA A 84 -8.69 -9.69 -8.89
C ALA A 84 -7.33 -9.92 -8.22
N ILE A 85 -7.31 -10.59 -7.06
CA ILE A 85 -6.08 -10.97 -6.34
C ILE A 85 -5.28 -11.99 -7.17
N ASP A 86 -5.94 -12.94 -7.85
CA ASP A 86 -5.26 -13.90 -8.73
C ASP A 86 -4.51 -13.21 -9.86
N VAL A 87 -5.04 -12.12 -10.41
CA VAL A 87 -4.32 -11.29 -11.41
C VAL A 87 -3.06 -10.65 -10.82
N LEU A 88 -3.13 -10.16 -9.58
CA LEU A 88 -1.95 -9.63 -8.89
C LEU A 88 -0.91 -10.73 -8.65
N LEU A 89 -1.34 -11.95 -8.30
CA LEU A 89 -0.45 -13.10 -8.15
C LEU A 89 0.20 -13.51 -9.48
N GLU A 90 -0.54 -13.48 -10.59
CA GLU A 90 0.02 -13.72 -11.93
C GLU A 90 1.07 -12.65 -12.30
N ALA A 91 0.80 -11.38 -12.00
CA ALA A 91 1.74 -10.28 -12.23
C ALA A 91 3.01 -10.44 -11.36
N LYS A 92 2.84 -10.92 -10.13
CA LYS A 92 3.97 -11.24 -9.25
C LYS A 92 4.79 -12.43 -9.79
N ALA A 93 4.13 -13.48 -10.23
CA ALA A 93 4.79 -14.66 -10.81
C ALA A 93 5.56 -14.34 -12.10
N SER A 94 5.08 -13.37 -12.90
CA SER A 94 5.74 -12.90 -14.13
C SER A 94 6.86 -11.87 -13.88
N GLY A 95 7.01 -11.37 -12.66
CA GLY A 95 8.01 -10.37 -12.28
C GLY A 95 7.63 -8.92 -12.58
N MET A 96 6.43 -8.65 -13.11
CA MET A 96 5.92 -7.29 -13.28
C MET A 96 5.69 -6.57 -11.94
N VAL A 97 5.34 -7.33 -10.91
CA VAL A 97 5.15 -6.85 -9.54
C VAL A 97 5.96 -7.74 -8.60
N ARG A 98 6.67 -7.16 -7.62
CA ARG A 98 7.50 -7.93 -6.68
C ARG A 98 6.75 -8.38 -5.43
N ALA A 99 5.81 -7.55 -4.95
CA ALA A 99 4.98 -7.84 -3.78
C ALA A 99 3.55 -7.35 -4.00
N ILE A 100 2.59 -8.05 -3.42
CA ILE A 100 1.18 -7.66 -3.48
C ILE A 100 0.60 -7.50 -2.08
N GLY A 101 -0.49 -6.74 -1.96
CA GLY A 101 -1.10 -6.55 -0.65
C GLY A 101 -2.38 -5.72 -0.70
N ALA A 102 -2.69 -5.09 0.41
CA ALA A 102 -3.85 -4.21 0.51
C ALA A 102 -3.59 -3.01 1.43
N SER A 103 -4.26 -1.91 1.14
CA SER A 103 -4.42 -0.78 2.07
C SER A 103 -5.82 -0.81 2.66
N TYR A 104 -5.96 -0.35 3.91
CA TYR A 104 -7.16 -0.57 4.67
C TYR A 104 -7.80 0.72 5.17
N HIS A 105 -9.15 0.69 5.25
CA HIS A 105 -9.98 1.67 5.93
C HIS A 105 -10.93 0.96 6.90
N SER A 106 -10.41 -0.01 7.63
CA SER A 106 -11.05 -0.83 8.65
C SER A 106 -9.95 -1.49 9.48
N VAL A 107 -10.20 -1.78 10.74
CA VAL A 107 -9.29 -2.58 11.59
C VAL A 107 -9.54 -4.09 11.45
N ASP A 108 -10.76 -4.47 11.07
CA ASP A 108 -11.17 -5.87 10.97
C ASP A 108 -10.68 -6.53 9.67
N ALA A 109 -10.61 -5.77 8.58
CA ALA A 109 -10.15 -6.30 7.29
C ALA A 109 -8.68 -6.75 7.33
N PRO A 110 -7.69 -5.97 7.84
CA PRO A 110 -6.32 -6.44 7.97
C PRO A 110 -6.18 -7.57 8.99
N ALA A 111 -6.94 -7.58 10.09
CA ALA A 111 -6.95 -8.67 11.06
C ALA A 111 -7.39 -9.99 10.40
N ALA A 112 -8.46 -9.98 9.62
CA ALA A 112 -8.93 -11.16 8.89
C ALA A 112 -7.91 -11.62 7.82
N ALA A 113 -7.20 -10.69 7.19
CA ALA A 113 -6.21 -10.99 6.15
C ALA A 113 -4.84 -11.44 6.69
N ALA A 114 -4.58 -11.38 8.01
CA ALA A 114 -3.29 -11.72 8.59
C ALA A 114 -2.84 -13.16 8.27
N SER A 115 -3.78 -14.11 8.19
CA SER A 115 -3.51 -15.50 7.83
C SER A 115 -3.46 -15.76 6.32
N CYS A 116 -3.76 -14.77 5.47
CA CYS A 116 -3.74 -14.96 4.02
C CYS A 116 -2.28 -15.03 3.52
N ALA A 117 -1.87 -16.21 3.03
CA ALA A 117 -0.52 -16.43 2.55
C ALA A 117 -0.17 -15.59 1.31
N ASP A 118 -1.18 -15.26 0.50
CA ASP A 118 -1.01 -14.61 -0.80
C ASP A 118 -0.63 -13.11 -0.70
N LEU A 119 -1.01 -12.43 0.39
CA LEU A 119 -0.72 -11.02 0.59
C LEU A 119 0.59 -10.83 1.35
N ASP A 120 1.50 -10.05 0.79
CA ASP A 120 2.82 -9.77 1.37
C ASP A 120 2.81 -8.53 2.26
N ILE A 121 2.04 -7.49 1.87
CA ILE A 121 2.12 -6.15 2.45
C ILE A 121 0.74 -5.66 2.88
N HIS A 122 0.69 -5.11 4.10
CA HIS A 122 -0.52 -4.54 4.68
C HIS A 122 -0.27 -3.09 5.10
N MET A 123 -1.02 -2.15 4.48
CA MET A 123 -0.90 -0.72 4.76
C MET A 123 -2.08 -0.26 5.61
N ILE A 124 -1.79 0.10 6.88
CA ILE A 124 -2.79 0.43 7.90
C ILE A 124 -2.63 1.87 8.39
N ARG A 125 -3.72 2.48 8.87
CA ARG A 125 -3.69 3.80 9.49
C ARG A 125 -3.24 3.68 10.95
N VAL A 126 -2.18 4.39 11.32
CA VAL A 126 -1.62 4.29 12.67
C VAL A 126 -1.15 5.64 13.18
N ASN A 127 -1.63 6.05 14.34
CA ASN A 127 -1.06 7.10 15.17
C ASN A 127 -1.63 6.99 16.61
N PRO A 128 -0.95 7.55 17.61
CA PRO A 128 -1.33 7.39 19.01
C PRO A 128 -2.61 8.14 19.42
N PHE A 129 -3.06 9.11 18.60
CA PHE A 129 -4.17 10.00 18.94
C PHE A 129 -5.51 9.62 18.31
N SER A 130 -5.59 8.48 17.62
CA SER A 130 -6.80 8.03 16.89
C SER A 130 -7.30 9.01 15.82
N VAL A 131 -6.45 9.90 15.33
CA VAL A 131 -6.83 10.85 14.29
C VAL A 131 -6.78 10.17 12.92
N ASN A 132 -7.93 10.07 12.26
CA ASN A 132 -8.06 9.37 10.98
C ASN A 132 -7.54 7.92 10.99
N THR A 133 -7.61 7.22 12.15
CA THR A 133 -7.36 5.78 12.27
C THR A 133 -8.66 4.99 12.14
N ASP A 134 -8.55 3.68 11.96
CA ASP A 134 -9.70 2.79 11.74
C ASP A 134 -10.19 2.12 13.04
N GLY A 135 -9.60 2.46 14.18
CA GLY A 135 -9.94 1.93 15.49
C GLY A 135 -9.11 2.53 16.62
N PRO A 136 -9.33 2.09 17.86
CA PRO A 136 -8.51 2.50 19.00
C PRO A 136 -7.03 2.16 18.78
N PRO A 137 -6.08 3.00 19.23
CA PRO A 137 -4.64 2.79 19.02
C PRO A 137 -4.14 1.41 19.45
N ASP A 138 -4.61 0.92 20.60
CA ASP A 138 -4.23 -0.40 21.12
C ASP A 138 -4.66 -1.53 20.18
N ARG A 139 -5.87 -1.46 19.63
CA ARG A 139 -6.37 -2.47 18.67
C ARG A 139 -5.60 -2.40 17.35
N VAL A 140 -5.31 -1.21 16.85
CA VAL A 140 -4.51 -1.02 15.63
C VAL A 140 -3.09 -1.57 15.83
N ALA A 141 -2.49 -1.30 17.01
CA ALA A 141 -1.16 -1.82 17.36
C ALA A 141 -1.15 -3.35 17.53
N GLU A 142 -2.23 -3.94 18.03
CA GLU A 142 -2.39 -5.40 18.12
C GLU A 142 -2.42 -6.02 16.71
N VAL A 143 -3.26 -5.51 15.81
CA VAL A 143 -3.33 -5.97 14.41
C VAL A 143 -1.99 -5.81 13.70
N ALA A 144 -1.29 -4.69 13.92
CA ALA A 144 0.04 -4.49 13.35
C ALA A 144 1.04 -5.57 13.81
N ARG A 145 0.98 -5.99 15.09
CA ARG A 145 1.81 -7.08 15.61
C ARG A 145 1.40 -8.43 15.05
N GLU A 146 0.10 -8.73 15.00
CA GLU A 146 -0.43 -9.96 14.37
C GLU A 146 0.08 -10.14 12.95
N LEU A 147 0.04 -9.08 12.14
CA LEU A 147 0.57 -9.07 10.76
C LEU A 147 2.08 -9.30 10.74
N ALA A 148 2.84 -8.59 11.58
CA ALA A 148 4.29 -8.73 11.65
C ALA A 148 4.71 -10.14 12.12
N ASP A 149 4.04 -10.71 13.13
CA ASP A 149 4.29 -12.06 13.63
C ASP A 149 3.96 -13.13 12.57
N ALA A 150 3.00 -12.85 11.69
CA ALA A 150 2.70 -13.66 10.52
C ALA A 150 3.73 -13.49 9.36
N GLY A 151 4.79 -12.70 9.56
CA GLY A 151 5.85 -12.47 8.56
C GLY A 151 5.44 -11.52 7.43
N LYS A 152 4.41 -10.69 7.62
CA LYS A 152 3.94 -9.74 6.63
C LYS A 152 4.66 -8.40 6.72
N GLY A 153 4.81 -7.71 5.59
CA GLY A 153 5.22 -6.32 5.57
C GLY A 153 4.10 -5.42 6.10
N VAL A 154 4.40 -4.58 7.10
CA VAL A 154 3.43 -3.63 7.66
C VAL A 154 3.89 -2.21 7.37
N ILE A 155 3.02 -1.41 6.74
CA ILE A 155 3.28 -0.01 6.42
C ILE A 155 2.27 0.85 7.17
N GLY A 156 2.79 1.76 8.02
CA GLY A 156 1.97 2.75 8.70
C GLY A 156 1.67 3.95 7.79
N MET A 157 0.42 4.30 7.63
CA MET A 157 -0.01 5.54 6.99
C MET A 157 -0.78 6.44 7.97
N LYS A 158 -0.97 7.70 7.61
CA LYS A 158 -1.64 8.71 8.46
C LYS A 158 -0.95 8.92 9.82
N VAL A 159 0.34 8.67 9.90
CA VAL A 159 1.15 8.76 11.13
C VAL A 159 1.04 10.15 11.78
N TYR A 160 0.93 11.21 10.96
CA TYR A 160 0.69 12.59 11.41
C TYR A 160 -0.78 13.03 11.31
N GLY A 161 -1.74 12.06 11.35
CA GLY A 161 -3.17 12.37 11.38
C GLY A 161 -3.71 13.13 10.17
N GLU A 162 -2.99 13.15 9.03
CA GLU A 162 -3.43 13.84 7.80
C GLU A 162 -3.83 15.30 8.05
N SER A 163 -3.01 16.04 8.77
CA SER A 163 -3.25 17.42 9.24
C SER A 163 -4.35 17.57 10.33
N GLY A 164 -4.84 16.46 10.86
CA GLY A 164 -5.85 16.47 11.92
C GLY A 164 -5.28 16.70 13.33
N PHE A 165 -3.96 16.73 13.50
CA PHE A 165 -3.36 17.08 14.80
C PHE A 165 -3.54 18.56 15.11
N GLY A 166 -4.09 18.86 16.30
CA GLY A 166 -4.45 20.20 16.72
C GLY A 166 -3.27 21.06 17.12
N SER A 167 -2.14 20.48 17.53
CA SER A 167 -0.99 21.22 18.06
C SER A 167 0.35 20.75 17.48
N PRO A 168 1.39 21.62 17.55
CA PRO A 168 2.75 21.20 17.20
C PRO A 168 3.32 20.12 18.14
N GLU A 169 2.86 20.05 19.38
CA GLU A 169 3.28 19.06 20.37
C GLU A 169 2.83 17.67 19.96
N GLU A 170 1.56 17.50 19.56
CA GLU A 170 1.01 16.23 19.05
C GLU A 170 1.74 15.68 17.83
N ARG A 171 2.49 16.53 17.12
CA ARG A 171 3.30 16.13 15.95
C ARG A 171 4.70 15.64 16.31
N ARG A 172 5.10 15.75 17.58
CA ARG A 172 6.45 15.41 18.05
C ARG A 172 6.47 14.13 18.89
N GLU A 173 5.34 13.68 19.40
CA GLU A 173 5.17 12.42 20.10
C GLU A 173 4.94 11.24 19.13
#